data_325efffb0873a1cbec9a550a1da4995d
#
_entry.id   325efffb0873a1cbec9a550a1da4995d
#
_cell.length_a   1.000
_cell.length_b   1.000
_cell.length_c   1.000
_cell.angle_alpha   90.00
_cell.angle_beta   90.00
_cell.angle_gamma   90.00
#
_symmetry.space_group_name_H-M   'P 1'
#
loop_
_entity.id
_entity.type
_entity.pdbx_description
1 polymer ?
#
loop_
_entity_poly.entity_id
_entity_poly.type
_entity_poly.pdbx_seq_one_letter_code
_entity_poly.pdbx_strand_id
1 'polypeptide(L)'
;HVKARSGDQDSFYTLEAEPHPMNEHLQAAVRDLGRALKRLAGPLAHLAHLLRKKMADKTAQIEPYTRARLDAAARGLDRRAKRILPAWRAMLETLETGEIGEEFIDWFELRREDGRDSDVGLERHWIDPTIPLAAEVFAPAHGALVTSATLRDSAQDDWTAAEIRTGAGHLPEPPRRALFGSPFDYAKQARIFVVNDLPRRDTAALAAAMRELFLASGGGALGLFTAVRTLNDTAARIAEPLAAAGIPLY
;
A
#
# COMPACT_ATOMS: atom_id res chain seq x y z
N HIS A 1 -16.92 -19.36 -5.87
CA HIS A 1 -15.80 -19.84 -5.04
C HIS A 1 -15.71 -19.02 -3.75
N VAL A 2 -15.41 -17.72 -3.82
CA VAL A 2 -15.22 -16.86 -2.62
C VAL A 2 -16.46 -16.90 -1.71
N LYS A 3 -17.66 -16.65 -2.23
CA LYS A 3 -18.90 -16.69 -1.45
C LYS A 3 -19.16 -18.03 -0.79
N ALA A 4 -18.83 -19.13 -1.46
CA ALA A 4 -19.04 -20.47 -0.91
C ALA A 4 -18.05 -20.84 0.21
N ARG A 5 -16.91 -20.16 0.31
CA ARG A 5 -15.85 -20.46 1.26
C ARG A 5 -15.69 -19.41 2.35
N SER A 6 -16.20 -18.21 2.15
CA SER A 6 -16.20 -17.18 3.19
C SER A 6 -17.23 -17.54 4.27
N GLY A 7 -16.86 -17.37 5.52
CA GLY A 7 -17.73 -17.70 6.65
C GLY A 7 -18.94 -16.76 6.81
N ASP A 8 -18.93 -15.59 6.18
CA ASP A 8 -19.96 -14.55 6.26
C ASP A 8 -20.32 -14.06 4.85
N GLN A 9 -21.23 -14.80 4.20
CA GLN A 9 -21.67 -14.51 2.83
C GLN A 9 -22.48 -13.20 2.73
N ASP A 10 -23.10 -12.77 3.81
CA ASP A 10 -23.94 -11.58 3.88
C ASP A 10 -23.16 -10.35 4.40
N SER A 11 -21.85 -10.48 4.59
CA SER A 11 -21.01 -9.37 5.03
C SER A 11 -21.19 -8.15 4.13
N PHE A 12 -21.32 -6.99 4.74
CA PHE A 12 -21.30 -5.69 4.04
C PHE A 12 -19.91 -5.36 3.48
N TYR A 13 -18.88 -6.00 4.03
CA TYR A 13 -17.47 -5.80 3.70
C TYR A 13 -16.96 -6.80 2.67
N THR A 14 -15.80 -6.53 2.14
CA THR A 14 -15.02 -7.42 1.28
C THR A 14 -14.92 -8.83 1.88
N LEU A 15 -15.05 -9.84 1.02
CA LEU A 15 -14.89 -11.24 1.39
C LEU A 15 -13.55 -11.76 0.87
N GLU A 16 -12.92 -12.60 1.67
CA GLU A 16 -11.66 -13.26 1.31
C GLU A 16 -11.82 -14.78 1.39
N ALA A 17 -11.10 -15.50 0.55
CA ALA A 17 -11.08 -16.95 0.58
C ALA A 17 -9.78 -17.50 0.02
N GLU A 18 -9.31 -18.61 0.63
CA GLU A 18 -8.21 -19.38 0.09
C GLU A 18 -8.52 -19.91 -1.32
N PRO A 19 -7.53 -19.94 -2.23
CA PRO A 19 -7.73 -20.41 -3.59
C PRO A 19 -8.10 -21.88 -3.66
N HIS A 20 -7.51 -22.71 -2.83
CA HIS A 20 -7.65 -24.17 -2.87
C HIS A 20 -8.59 -24.72 -1.79
N PRO A 21 -9.25 -25.87 -2.07
CA PRO A 21 -9.34 -26.56 -3.36
C PRO A 21 -10.19 -25.80 -4.38
N MET A 22 -9.74 -25.76 -5.63
CA MET A 22 -10.49 -25.15 -6.73
C MET A 22 -11.52 -26.14 -7.30
N ASN A 23 -12.71 -25.63 -7.63
CA ASN A 23 -13.66 -26.40 -8.44
C ASN A 23 -13.31 -26.34 -9.94
N GLU A 24 -13.92 -27.20 -10.75
CA GLU A 24 -13.64 -27.31 -12.19
C GLU A 24 -13.87 -25.99 -12.96
N HIS A 25 -14.89 -25.22 -12.58
CA HIS A 25 -15.20 -23.94 -13.22
C HIS A 25 -14.11 -22.90 -12.95
N LEU A 26 -13.59 -22.84 -11.72
CA LEU A 26 -12.50 -21.93 -11.38
C LEU A 26 -11.21 -22.35 -12.08
N GLN A 27 -10.90 -23.65 -12.13
CA GLN A 27 -9.74 -24.17 -12.86
C GLN A 27 -9.81 -23.82 -14.36
N ALA A 28 -10.98 -23.95 -14.98
CA ALA A 28 -11.19 -23.56 -16.37
C ALA A 28 -10.97 -22.06 -16.57
N ALA A 29 -11.52 -21.22 -15.70
CA ALA A 29 -11.37 -19.77 -15.75
C ALA A 29 -9.90 -19.33 -15.58
N VAL A 30 -9.15 -19.94 -14.68
CA VAL A 30 -7.71 -19.70 -14.48
C VAL A 30 -6.92 -19.99 -15.76
N ARG A 31 -7.17 -21.15 -16.38
CA ARG A 31 -6.53 -21.52 -17.67
C ARG A 31 -6.89 -20.56 -18.79
N ASP A 32 -8.16 -20.19 -18.91
CA ASP A 32 -8.62 -19.27 -19.95
C ASP A 32 -8.01 -17.88 -19.80
N LEU A 33 -7.97 -17.37 -18.58
CA LEU A 33 -7.32 -16.09 -18.27
C LEU A 33 -5.82 -16.16 -18.61
N GLY A 34 -5.10 -17.21 -18.20
CA GLY A 34 -3.69 -17.39 -18.49
C GLY A 34 -3.41 -17.37 -20.00
N ARG A 35 -4.28 -18.04 -20.82
CA ARG A 35 -4.19 -18.00 -22.28
C ARG A 35 -4.48 -16.61 -22.86
N ALA A 36 -5.43 -15.89 -22.31
CA ALA A 36 -5.76 -14.53 -22.75
C ALA A 36 -4.61 -13.56 -22.48
N LEU A 37 -4.02 -13.61 -21.29
CA LEU A 37 -2.86 -12.80 -20.91
C LEU A 37 -1.64 -13.07 -21.82
N LYS A 38 -1.40 -14.35 -22.13
CA LYS A 38 -0.34 -14.74 -23.07
C LYS A 38 -0.52 -14.12 -24.45
N ARG A 39 -1.77 -14.14 -24.97
CA ARG A 39 -2.08 -13.55 -26.29
C ARG A 39 -1.96 -12.03 -26.29
N LEU A 40 -2.22 -11.38 -25.18
CA LEU A 40 -2.19 -9.92 -25.07
C LEU A 40 -0.76 -9.35 -25.00
N ALA A 41 0.18 -10.07 -24.41
CA ALA A 41 1.54 -9.57 -24.18
C ALA A 41 2.28 -9.16 -25.45
N GLY A 42 2.19 -9.99 -26.51
CA GLY A 42 2.83 -9.72 -27.81
C GLY A 42 2.35 -8.42 -28.48
N PRO A 43 1.04 -8.24 -28.69
CA PRO A 43 0.48 -7.00 -29.26
C PRO A 43 0.84 -5.74 -28.47
N LEU A 44 0.85 -5.78 -27.14
CA LEU A 44 1.26 -4.63 -26.32
C LEU A 44 2.73 -4.27 -26.52
N ALA A 45 3.62 -5.27 -26.53
CA ALA A 45 5.04 -5.05 -26.80
C ALA A 45 5.26 -4.49 -28.21
N HIS A 46 4.53 -5.02 -29.20
CA HIS A 46 4.59 -4.54 -30.59
C HIS A 46 4.12 -3.09 -30.70
N LEU A 47 3.01 -2.72 -30.07
CA LEU A 47 2.52 -1.34 -30.05
C LEU A 47 3.53 -0.39 -29.39
N ALA A 48 4.15 -0.79 -28.28
CA ALA A 48 5.22 -0.02 -27.66
C ALA A 48 6.40 0.21 -28.60
N HIS A 49 6.78 -0.83 -29.37
CA HIS A 49 7.83 -0.73 -30.38
C HIS A 49 7.45 0.26 -31.49
N LEU A 50 6.24 0.17 -32.04
CA LEU A 50 5.76 1.07 -33.07
C LEU A 50 5.73 2.55 -32.62
N LEU A 51 5.31 2.81 -31.39
CA LEU A 51 5.34 4.15 -30.81
C LEU A 51 6.77 4.70 -30.75
N ARG A 52 7.74 3.88 -30.30
CA ARG A 52 9.16 4.30 -30.29
C ARG A 52 9.70 4.53 -31.67
N LYS A 53 9.38 3.66 -32.63
CA LYS A 53 9.77 3.81 -34.05
C LYS A 53 9.24 5.13 -34.60
N LYS A 54 7.96 5.46 -34.34
CA LYS A 54 7.37 6.73 -34.78
C LYS A 54 8.05 7.94 -34.14
N MET A 55 8.43 7.86 -32.86
CA MET A 55 9.16 8.94 -32.17
C MET A 55 10.60 9.11 -32.67
N ALA A 56 11.23 8.04 -33.14
CA ALA A 56 12.58 8.06 -33.73
C ALA A 56 12.60 8.59 -35.17
N ASP A 57 11.47 8.60 -35.86
CA ASP A 57 11.34 9.14 -37.21
C ASP A 57 11.50 10.67 -37.16
N LYS A 58 12.60 11.14 -37.77
CA LYS A 58 12.92 12.57 -37.84
C LYS A 58 11.97 13.37 -38.75
N THR A 59 11.25 12.69 -39.65
CA THR A 59 10.27 13.31 -40.55
C THR A 59 8.92 13.55 -39.88
N ALA A 60 8.62 12.81 -38.82
CA ALA A 60 7.41 12.96 -38.01
C ALA A 60 7.55 14.16 -37.06
N GLN A 61 7.25 15.36 -37.49
CA GLN A 61 7.31 16.60 -36.72
C GLN A 61 6.41 16.55 -35.46
N ILE A 62 6.81 15.73 -34.47
CA ILE A 62 6.06 15.52 -33.21
C ILE A 62 6.45 16.60 -32.21
N GLU A 63 5.48 17.36 -31.78
CA GLU A 63 5.68 18.37 -30.73
C GLU A 63 6.21 17.78 -29.42
N PRO A 64 7.01 18.51 -28.64
CA PRO A 64 7.62 18.02 -27.39
C PRO A 64 6.63 17.42 -26.40
N TYR A 65 5.48 18.06 -26.21
CA TYR A 65 4.42 17.57 -25.32
C TYR A 65 3.83 16.24 -25.79
N THR A 66 3.51 16.13 -27.07
CA THR A 66 3.00 14.88 -27.67
C THR A 66 4.06 13.77 -27.61
N ARG A 67 5.33 14.09 -27.84
CA ARG A 67 6.45 13.13 -27.72
C ARG A 67 6.55 12.58 -26.29
N ALA A 68 6.46 13.43 -25.26
CA ALA A 68 6.49 13.00 -23.87
C ALA A 68 5.32 12.06 -23.51
N ARG A 69 4.11 12.33 -24.02
CA ARG A 69 2.94 11.45 -23.85
C ARG A 69 3.11 10.11 -24.55
N LEU A 70 3.62 10.09 -25.77
CA LEU A 70 3.87 8.85 -26.52
C LEU A 70 4.94 8.00 -25.83
N ASP A 71 5.99 8.62 -25.31
CA ASP A 71 7.04 7.92 -24.57
C ASP A 71 6.50 7.33 -23.26
N ALA A 72 5.71 8.08 -22.50
CA ALA A 72 5.04 7.56 -21.31
C ALA A 72 4.09 6.39 -21.63
N ALA A 73 3.33 6.48 -22.73
CA ALA A 73 2.48 5.39 -23.19
C ALA A 73 3.30 4.15 -23.58
N ALA A 74 4.39 4.32 -24.34
CA ALA A 74 5.27 3.23 -24.75
C ALA A 74 5.91 2.53 -23.55
N ARG A 75 6.37 3.29 -22.54
CA ARG A 75 6.88 2.71 -21.28
C ARG A 75 5.79 1.95 -20.53
N GLY A 76 4.57 2.50 -20.45
CA GLY A 76 3.43 1.85 -19.80
C GLY A 76 3.04 0.53 -20.47
N LEU A 77 3.02 0.49 -21.80
CA LEU A 77 2.74 -0.73 -22.59
C LEU A 77 3.84 -1.78 -22.38
N ASP A 78 5.11 -1.39 -22.45
CA ASP A 78 6.24 -2.29 -22.21
C ASP A 78 6.23 -2.88 -20.80
N ARG A 79 5.96 -2.04 -19.80
CA ARG A 79 5.85 -2.51 -18.40
C ARG A 79 4.75 -3.57 -18.28
N ARG A 80 3.59 -3.34 -18.89
CA ARG A 80 2.49 -4.32 -18.88
C ARG A 80 2.90 -5.60 -19.60
N ALA A 81 3.43 -5.48 -20.82
CA ALA A 81 3.78 -6.63 -21.63
C ALA A 81 4.88 -7.51 -21.03
N LYS A 82 5.93 -6.87 -20.45
CA LYS A 82 7.16 -7.56 -20.02
C LYS A 82 7.25 -7.85 -18.54
N ARG A 83 6.44 -7.21 -17.69
CA ARG A 83 6.49 -7.37 -16.24
C ARG A 83 5.14 -7.78 -15.67
N ILE A 84 4.09 -7.02 -15.90
CA ILE A 84 2.80 -7.25 -15.22
C ILE A 84 2.12 -8.53 -15.72
N LEU A 85 1.91 -8.66 -17.04
CA LEU A 85 1.24 -9.84 -17.59
C LEU A 85 2.03 -11.14 -17.38
N PRO A 86 3.37 -11.18 -17.52
CA PRO A 86 4.14 -12.36 -17.14
C PRO A 86 4.04 -12.72 -15.66
N ALA A 87 4.05 -11.72 -14.75
CA ALA A 87 3.90 -11.97 -13.32
C ALA A 87 2.52 -12.55 -12.97
N TRP A 88 1.45 -11.99 -13.54
CA TRP A 88 0.10 -12.55 -13.38
C TRP A 88 -0.03 -13.95 -13.94
N ARG A 89 0.59 -14.22 -15.10
CA ARG A 89 0.60 -15.58 -15.66
C ARG A 89 1.33 -16.57 -14.75
N ALA A 90 2.50 -16.20 -14.25
CA ALA A 90 3.24 -17.05 -13.32
C ALA A 90 2.41 -17.35 -12.05
N MET A 91 1.70 -16.36 -11.53
CA MET A 91 0.79 -16.56 -10.40
C MET A 91 -0.35 -17.52 -10.73
N LEU A 92 -0.97 -17.41 -11.93
CA LEU A 92 -2.03 -18.33 -12.37
C LEU A 92 -1.48 -19.76 -12.62
N GLU A 93 -0.25 -19.89 -13.13
CA GLU A 93 0.42 -21.18 -13.34
C GLU A 93 0.67 -21.88 -12.00
N THR A 94 1.20 -21.20 -10.99
CA THR A 94 1.38 -21.76 -9.65
C THR A 94 0.05 -22.06 -8.95
N LEU A 95 -0.97 -21.26 -9.20
CA LEU A 95 -2.31 -21.51 -8.70
C LEU A 95 -2.91 -22.80 -9.32
N GLU A 96 -2.69 -23.05 -10.62
CA GLU A 96 -3.17 -24.25 -11.31
C GLU A 96 -2.50 -25.53 -10.80
N THR A 97 -1.18 -25.48 -10.55
CA THR A 97 -0.42 -26.61 -10.02
C THR A 97 -0.60 -26.84 -8.52
N GLY A 98 -1.00 -25.80 -7.78
CA GLY A 98 -1.06 -25.81 -6.31
C GLY A 98 0.32 -25.65 -5.65
N GLU A 99 1.37 -25.42 -6.43
CA GLU A 99 2.74 -25.25 -5.95
C GLU A 99 3.07 -23.78 -5.72
N ILE A 100 2.44 -23.20 -4.68
CA ILE A 100 2.74 -21.84 -4.24
C ILE A 100 4.04 -21.89 -3.43
N GLY A 101 5.03 -21.06 -3.78
CA GLY A 101 6.27 -20.97 -3.00
C GLY A 101 6.00 -20.55 -1.55
N GLU A 102 6.80 -21.07 -0.62
CA GLU A 102 6.68 -20.81 0.82
C GLU A 102 6.82 -19.32 1.18
N GLU A 103 7.40 -18.53 0.27
CA GLU A 103 7.57 -17.08 0.42
C GLU A 103 6.30 -16.26 0.12
N PHE A 104 5.24 -16.87 -0.42
CA PHE A 104 4.03 -16.18 -0.82
C PHE A 104 2.79 -16.64 -0.05
N ILE A 105 1.81 -15.75 0.03
CA ILE A 105 0.44 -16.07 0.38
C ILE A 105 -0.49 -15.59 -0.74
N ASP A 106 -1.40 -16.46 -1.16
CA ASP A 106 -2.40 -16.18 -2.20
C ASP A 106 -3.80 -16.24 -1.61
N TRP A 107 -4.67 -15.31 -2.03
CA TRP A 107 -6.09 -15.38 -1.71
C TRP A 107 -6.93 -14.76 -2.83
N PHE A 108 -8.19 -15.17 -2.90
CA PHE A 108 -9.21 -14.46 -3.66
C PHE A 108 -9.89 -13.42 -2.78
N GLU A 109 -10.10 -12.24 -3.34
CA GLU A 109 -10.83 -11.15 -2.74
C GLU A 109 -12.07 -10.83 -3.57
N LEU A 110 -13.24 -10.79 -2.94
CA LEU A 110 -14.47 -10.27 -3.54
C LEU A 110 -14.75 -8.92 -2.92
N ARG A 111 -14.46 -7.87 -3.66
CA ARG A 111 -14.68 -6.48 -3.23
C ARG A 111 -16.16 -6.15 -3.24
N ARG A 112 -16.59 -5.45 -2.20
CA ARG A 112 -17.94 -4.98 -2.05
C ARG A 112 -17.99 -3.49 -1.80
N GLU A 113 -18.92 -2.82 -2.47
CA GLU A 113 -19.24 -1.42 -2.28
C GLU A 113 -20.73 -1.33 -1.93
N ASP A 114 -21.04 -0.76 -0.77
CA ASP A 114 -22.41 -0.66 -0.23
C ASP A 114 -23.15 -2.01 -0.21
N GLY A 115 -22.45 -3.08 0.18
CA GLY A 115 -22.99 -4.44 0.25
C GLY A 115 -23.19 -5.14 -1.10
N ARG A 116 -22.77 -4.51 -2.21
CA ARG A 116 -22.84 -5.09 -3.56
C ARG A 116 -21.48 -5.53 -4.04
N ASP A 117 -21.43 -6.66 -4.72
CA ASP A 117 -20.19 -7.13 -5.34
C ASP A 117 -19.76 -6.18 -6.46
N SER A 118 -18.55 -5.65 -6.38
CA SER A 118 -18.00 -4.70 -7.35
C SER A 118 -16.87 -5.29 -8.19
N ASP A 119 -16.00 -6.12 -7.60
CA ASP A 119 -14.85 -6.69 -8.29
C ASP A 119 -14.38 -8.00 -7.64
N VAL A 120 -13.62 -8.80 -8.39
CA VAL A 120 -12.96 -10.03 -7.90
C VAL A 120 -11.48 -9.94 -8.21
N GLY A 121 -10.66 -10.00 -7.18
CA GLY A 121 -9.21 -10.03 -7.24
C GLY A 121 -8.63 -11.40 -6.92
N LEU A 122 -7.49 -11.71 -7.49
CA LEU A 122 -6.55 -12.72 -6.99
C LEU A 122 -5.31 -11.96 -6.54
N GLU A 123 -5.02 -12.05 -5.27
CA GLU A 123 -3.93 -11.33 -4.61
C GLU A 123 -2.80 -12.29 -4.28
N ARG A 124 -1.57 -11.85 -4.48
CA ARG A 124 -0.35 -12.52 -4.00
C ARG A 124 0.53 -11.54 -3.25
N HIS A 125 0.88 -11.88 -2.04
CA HIS A 125 1.81 -11.09 -1.25
C HIS A 125 3.01 -11.92 -0.81
N TRP A 126 4.14 -11.25 -0.69
CA TRP A 126 5.29 -11.78 0.01
C TRP A 126 4.96 -11.89 1.50
N ILE A 127 5.27 -13.02 2.12
CA ILE A 127 5.18 -13.18 3.57
C ILE A 127 6.21 -12.26 4.25
N ASP A 128 7.41 -12.20 3.67
CA ASP A 128 8.42 -11.20 4.05
C ASP A 128 8.66 -10.19 2.91
N PRO A 129 8.01 -9.00 2.94
CA PRO A 129 8.17 -7.98 1.91
C PRO A 129 9.55 -7.34 1.89
N THR A 130 10.40 -7.59 2.89
CA THR A 130 11.75 -7.03 2.96
C THR A 130 12.72 -7.75 2.01
N ILE A 131 12.42 -8.98 1.62
CA ILE A 131 13.18 -9.72 0.60
C ILE A 131 13.18 -8.99 -0.75
N PRO A 132 12.00 -8.74 -1.39
CA PRO A 132 11.98 -7.99 -2.64
C PRO A 132 12.42 -6.52 -2.46
N LEU A 133 12.21 -5.91 -1.30
CA LEU A 133 12.72 -4.56 -1.02
C LEU A 133 14.25 -4.52 -1.11
N ALA A 134 14.92 -5.48 -0.49
CA ALA A 134 16.38 -5.58 -0.55
C ALA A 134 16.87 -5.86 -1.97
N ALA A 135 16.26 -6.82 -2.67
CA ALA A 135 16.72 -7.26 -3.99
C ALA A 135 16.47 -6.21 -5.10
N GLU A 136 15.29 -5.58 -5.11
CA GLU A 136 14.84 -4.73 -6.22
C GLU A 136 15.14 -3.23 -5.99
N VAL A 137 15.32 -2.81 -4.74
CA VAL A 137 15.52 -1.40 -4.39
C VAL A 137 16.92 -1.14 -3.85
N PHE A 138 17.36 -1.88 -2.84
CA PHE A 138 18.63 -1.58 -2.19
C PHE A 138 19.84 -2.15 -2.92
N ALA A 139 19.79 -3.40 -3.37
CA ALA A 139 20.92 -4.05 -4.05
C ALA A 139 21.37 -3.31 -5.34
N PRO A 140 20.48 -2.80 -6.20
CA PRO A 140 20.88 -2.05 -7.38
C PRO A 140 21.23 -0.58 -7.09
N ALA A 141 21.00 -0.05 -5.88
CA ALA A 141 21.28 1.33 -5.53
C ALA A 141 22.77 1.55 -5.25
N HIS A 142 23.32 2.69 -5.64
CA HIS A 142 24.68 3.08 -5.27
C HIS A 142 24.86 3.30 -3.76
N GLY A 143 23.77 3.55 -3.05
CA GLY A 143 23.72 3.70 -1.62
C GLY A 143 22.28 3.98 -1.19
N ALA A 144 21.96 3.60 0.05
CA ALA A 144 20.65 3.83 0.65
C ALA A 144 20.83 4.38 2.07
N LEU A 145 20.00 5.35 2.43
CA LEU A 145 19.92 5.88 3.78
C LEU A 145 18.51 5.70 4.30
N VAL A 146 18.38 4.95 5.40
CA VAL A 146 17.13 4.85 6.14
C VAL A 146 17.27 5.61 7.44
N THR A 147 16.39 6.56 7.68
CA THR A 147 16.43 7.41 8.86
C THR A 147 15.05 7.53 9.52
N SER A 148 15.01 7.41 10.83
CA SER A 148 13.82 7.65 11.65
C SER A 148 14.24 7.84 13.11
N ALA A 149 13.42 8.52 13.88
CA ALA A 149 13.61 8.65 15.33
C ALA A 149 13.35 7.33 16.09
N THR A 150 12.72 6.35 15.44
CA THR A 150 12.26 5.09 16.05
C THR A 150 12.87 3.83 15.40
N LEU A 151 13.99 3.95 14.68
CA LEU A 151 14.66 2.78 14.11
C LEU A 151 15.26 1.90 15.19
N ARG A 152 16.05 2.50 16.09
CA ARG A 152 16.70 1.80 17.20
C ARG A 152 15.73 1.62 18.35
N ASP A 153 15.72 0.44 18.96
CA ASP A 153 15.08 0.25 20.25
C ASP A 153 15.97 0.89 21.34
N SER A 154 15.50 2.02 21.86
CA SER A 154 16.23 2.77 22.88
C SER A 154 16.26 2.07 24.24
N ALA A 155 15.32 1.18 24.51
CA ALA A 155 15.24 0.46 25.78
C ALA A 155 16.27 -0.68 25.87
N GLN A 156 16.57 -1.31 24.71
CA GLN A 156 17.47 -2.45 24.62
C GLN A 156 18.82 -2.12 23.96
N ASP A 157 19.00 -0.89 23.48
CA ASP A 157 20.15 -0.46 22.65
C ASP A 157 20.35 -1.34 21.40
N ASP A 158 19.24 -1.77 20.78
CA ASP A 158 19.23 -2.78 19.75
C ASP A 158 18.75 -2.25 18.40
N TRP A 159 19.41 -2.71 17.31
CA TRP A 159 19.08 -2.38 15.93
C TRP A 159 18.42 -3.53 15.18
N THR A 160 18.35 -4.71 15.76
CA THR A 160 17.88 -5.94 15.11
C THR A 160 16.50 -5.78 14.48
N ALA A 161 15.55 -5.22 15.23
CA ALA A 161 14.21 -4.99 14.71
C ALA A 161 14.17 -3.99 13.54
N ALA A 162 15.06 -2.99 13.53
CA ALA A 162 15.19 -2.04 12.42
C ALA A 162 15.78 -2.72 11.18
N GLU A 163 16.80 -3.53 11.35
CA GLU A 163 17.45 -4.27 10.26
C GLU A 163 16.53 -5.29 9.61
N ILE A 164 15.75 -6.00 10.41
CA ILE A 164 14.69 -6.89 9.90
C ILE A 164 13.67 -6.08 9.10
N ARG A 165 13.06 -5.05 9.68
CA ARG A 165 12.01 -4.26 9.01
C ARG A 165 12.46 -3.51 7.76
N THR A 166 13.73 -3.17 7.67
CA THR A 166 14.31 -2.49 6.50
C THR A 166 14.87 -3.46 5.45
N GLY A 167 14.95 -4.76 5.77
CA GLY A 167 15.54 -5.76 4.88
C GLY A 167 17.07 -5.68 4.79
N ALA A 168 17.72 -4.98 5.71
CA ALA A 168 19.18 -4.84 5.71
C ALA A 168 19.89 -6.19 5.90
N GLY A 169 19.25 -7.14 6.60
CA GLY A 169 19.78 -8.50 6.77
C GLY A 169 19.85 -9.33 5.48
N HIS A 170 19.17 -8.94 4.41
CA HIS A 170 19.23 -9.61 3.10
C HIS A 170 20.34 -9.06 2.20
N LEU A 171 21.03 -8.01 2.62
CA LEU A 171 22.14 -7.42 1.86
C LEU A 171 23.47 -8.12 2.19
N PRO A 172 24.40 -8.19 1.23
CA PRO A 172 25.67 -8.87 1.43
C PRO A 172 26.59 -8.20 2.47
N GLU A 173 26.43 -6.90 2.69
CA GLU A 173 27.20 -6.16 3.67
C GLU A 173 26.31 -5.65 4.81
N PRO A 174 26.79 -5.71 6.07
CA PRO A 174 26.03 -5.20 7.19
C PRO A 174 25.84 -3.69 7.09
N PRO A 175 24.70 -3.16 7.56
CA PRO A 175 24.43 -1.73 7.50
C PRO A 175 25.33 -0.94 8.45
N ARG A 176 25.71 0.25 8.04
CA ARG A 176 26.35 1.22 8.94
C ARG A 176 25.28 1.86 9.82
N ARG A 177 25.54 1.92 11.11
CA ARG A 177 24.61 2.46 12.10
C ARG A 177 25.13 3.80 12.59
N ALA A 178 24.24 4.78 12.74
CA ALA A 178 24.56 6.08 13.33
C ALA A 178 23.41 6.54 14.23
N LEU A 179 23.75 7.12 15.36
CA LEU A 179 22.79 7.70 16.30
C LEU A 179 23.18 9.16 16.54
N PHE A 180 22.21 10.03 16.39
CA PHE A 180 22.38 11.46 16.66
C PHE A 180 21.43 11.85 17.80
N GLY A 181 21.95 12.56 18.79
CA GLY A 181 21.14 13.09 19.87
C GLY A 181 20.13 14.12 19.37
N SER A 182 18.92 14.08 19.92
CA SER A 182 17.92 15.10 19.64
C SER A 182 18.39 16.46 20.20
N PRO A 183 18.26 17.56 19.43
CA PRO A 183 18.52 18.90 19.95
C PRO A 183 17.42 19.41 20.89
N PHE A 184 16.29 18.70 20.98
CA PHE A 184 15.14 19.08 21.80
C PHE A 184 15.24 18.53 23.21
N ASP A 185 15.02 19.39 24.20
CA ASP A 185 14.85 19.01 25.61
C ASP A 185 13.38 18.67 25.87
N TYR A 186 13.01 17.43 25.57
CA TYR A 186 11.61 16.98 25.71
C TYR A 186 11.09 17.08 27.16
N ALA A 187 11.95 16.94 28.15
CA ALA A 187 11.56 17.07 29.56
C ALA A 187 11.04 18.47 29.90
N LYS A 188 11.56 19.50 29.21
CA LYS A 188 11.13 20.89 29.39
C LYS A 188 10.09 21.32 28.36
N GLN A 189 10.15 20.78 27.14
CA GLN A 189 9.38 21.26 26.00
C GLN A 189 8.11 20.46 25.73
N ALA A 190 7.98 19.24 26.30
CA ALA A 190 6.82 18.38 26.10
C ALA A 190 6.09 18.10 27.42
N ARG A 191 4.78 17.93 27.33
CA ARG A 191 3.92 17.42 28.40
C ARG A 191 3.02 16.35 27.84
N ILE A 192 2.88 15.22 28.54
CA ILE A 192 2.02 14.12 28.15
C ILE A 192 0.86 14.08 29.12
N PHE A 193 -0.36 14.14 28.59
CA PHE A 193 -1.60 13.96 29.35
C PHE A 193 -2.27 12.67 28.91
N VAL A 194 -2.65 11.84 29.85
CA VAL A 194 -3.43 10.62 29.61
C VAL A 194 -4.85 10.87 30.08
N VAL A 195 -5.78 10.97 29.13
CA VAL A 195 -7.21 11.15 29.41
C VAL A 195 -7.83 9.76 29.59
N ASN A 196 -8.26 9.41 30.79
CA ASN A 196 -8.78 8.09 31.13
C ASN A 196 -10.23 8.09 31.65
N ASP A 197 -10.86 9.24 31.70
CA ASP A 197 -12.22 9.48 32.17
C ASP A 197 -13.27 9.58 31.05
N LEU A 198 -12.85 9.39 29.78
CA LEU A 198 -13.76 9.36 28.66
C LEU A 198 -14.18 7.92 28.32
N PRO A 199 -15.49 7.69 28.06
CA PRO A 199 -15.95 6.40 27.56
C PRO A 199 -15.35 6.07 26.18
N ARG A 200 -14.70 4.91 26.03
CA ARG A 200 -13.96 4.53 24.80
C ARG A 200 -14.77 4.54 23.51
N ARG A 201 -16.10 4.43 23.59
CA ARG A 201 -17.00 4.35 22.42
C ARG A 201 -17.89 5.57 22.25
N ASP A 202 -17.71 6.59 23.07
CA ASP A 202 -18.49 7.83 22.98
C ASP A 202 -17.79 8.86 22.11
N THR A 203 -18.13 8.86 20.82
CA THR A 203 -17.58 9.81 19.85
C THR A 203 -17.96 11.26 20.18
N ALA A 204 -19.10 11.50 20.85
CA ALA A 204 -19.52 12.85 21.22
C ALA A 204 -18.66 13.39 22.37
N ALA A 205 -18.39 12.57 23.39
CA ALA A 205 -17.49 12.92 24.48
C ALA A 205 -16.06 13.13 23.98
N LEU A 206 -15.57 12.26 23.08
CA LEU A 206 -14.27 12.42 22.42
C LEU A 206 -14.17 13.74 21.64
N ALA A 207 -15.17 14.05 20.82
CA ALA A 207 -15.21 15.30 20.04
C ALA A 207 -15.23 16.53 20.95
N ALA A 208 -16.00 16.50 22.05
CA ALA A 208 -16.03 17.58 23.03
C ALA A 208 -14.66 17.80 23.69
N ALA A 209 -13.99 16.72 24.11
CA ALA A 209 -12.66 16.80 24.72
C ALA A 209 -11.62 17.35 23.73
N MET A 210 -11.62 16.85 22.48
CA MET A 210 -10.71 17.35 21.44
C MET A 210 -10.96 18.82 21.10
N ARG A 211 -12.23 19.25 21.04
CA ARG A 211 -12.58 20.65 20.87
C ARG A 211 -11.97 21.53 21.96
N GLU A 212 -12.15 21.16 23.21
CA GLU A 212 -11.59 21.93 24.34
C GLU A 212 -10.07 22.00 24.30
N LEU A 213 -9.40 20.89 23.98
CA LEU A 213 -7.94 20.85 23.82
C LEU A 213 -7.46 21.75 22.67
N PHE A 214 -8.15 21.74 21.53
CA PHE A 214 -7.79 22.56 20.38
C PHE A 214 -8.05 24.05 20.61
N LEU A 215 -9.13 24.38 21.32
CA LEU A 215 -9.41 25.76 21.75
C LEU A 215 -8.36 26.22 22.76
N ALA A 216 -8.01 25.40 23.75
CA ALA A 216 -7.02 25.72 24.76
C ALA A 216 -5.60 25.88 24.18
N SER A 217 -5.27 25.16 23.10
CA SER A 217 -3.98 25.30 22.40
C SER A 217 -3.93 26.53 21.49
N GLY A 218 -5.05 27.17 21.19
CA GLY A 218 -5.12 28.28 20.24
C GLY A 218 -4.85 27.89 18.78
N GLY A 219 -5.02 26.63 18.44
CA GLY A 219 -4.69 26.05 17.14
C GLY A 219 -3.31 25.36 17.13
N GLY A 220 -2.80 25.01 15.93
CA GLY A 220 -1.54 24.27 15.80
C GLY A 220 -1.59 22.85 16.36
N ALA A 221 -2.79 22.27 16.49
CA ALA A 221 -3.04 20.95 17.04
C ALA A 221 -3.26 19.92 15.92
N LEU A 222 -2.87 18.67 16.19
CA LEU A 222 -3.04 17.53 15.28
C LEU A 222 -3.84 16.44 15.97
N GLY A 223 -4.99 16.06 15.40
CA GLY A 223 -5.80 14.92 15.84
C GLY A 223 -5.44 13.66 15.04
N LEU A 224 -5.00 12.60 15.72
CA LEU A 224 -4.73 11.30 15.13
C LEU A 224 -5.80 10.29 15.52
N PHE A 225 -6.30 9.53 14.55
CA PHE A 225 -7.37 8.56 14.73
C PHE A 225 -6.98 7.21 14.15
N THR A 226 -7.46 6.14 14.78
CA THR A 226 -7.28 4.77 14.29
C THR A 226 -8.35 4.36 13.27
N ALA A 227 -9.46 5.11 13.18
CA ALA A 227 -10.56 4.82 12.26
C ALA A 227 -11.05 6.09 11.56
N VAL A 228 -11.15 6.04 10.23
CA VAL A 228 -11.61 7.15 9.37
C VAL A 228 -13.02 7.60 9.76
N ARG A 229 -13.91 6.68 10.12
CA ARG A 229 -15.26 7.02 10.57
C ARG A 229 -15.23 7.93 11.81
N THR A 230 -14.44 7.56 12.82
CA THR A 230 -14.31 8.36 14.05
C THR A 230 -13.71 9.73 13.78
N LEU A 231 -12.73 9.81 12.87
CA LEU A 231 -12.17 11.08 12.39
C LEU A 231 -13.25 11.97 11.79
N ASN A 232 -14.02 11.45 10.82
CA ASN A 232 -15.05 12.21 10.14
C ASN A 232 -16.16 12.67 11.08
N ASP A 233 -16.64 11.79 11.96
CA ASP A 233 -17.66 12.09 12.95
C ASP A 233 -17.19 13.17 13.97
N THR A 234 -15.91 13.10 14.37
CA THR A 234 -15.32 14.09 15.27
C THR A 234 -15.15 15.43 14.55
N ALA A 235 -14.56 15.43 13.34
CA ALA A 235 -14.36 16.63 12.53
C ALA A 235 -15.67 17.39 12.30
N ALA A 236 -16.74 16.67 11.92
CA ALA A 236 -18.05 17.29 11.70
C ALA A 236 -18.62 17.98 12.96
N ARG A 237 -18.31 17.47 14.16
CA ARG A 237 -18.79 18.02 15.44
C ARG A 237 -18.00 19.23 15.93
N ILE A 238 -16.70 19.29 15.61
CA ILE A 238 -15.81 20.35 16.09
C ILE A 238 -15.59 21.48 15.09
N ALA A 239 -15.95 21.29 13.82
CA ALA A 239 -15.67 22.26 12.74
C ALA A 239 -16.26 23.64 13.02
N GLU A 240 -17.56 23.73 13.33
CA GLU A 240 -18.25 25.00 13.58
C GLU A 240 -17.71 25.72 14.83
N PRO A 241 -17.58 25.07 15.99
CA PRO A 241 -17.01 25.71 17.18
C PRO A 241 -15.58 26.22 16.98
N LEU A 242 -14.74 25.49 16.26
CA LEU A 242 -13.37 25.92 15.97
C LEU A 242 -13.35 27.10 15.00
N ALA A 243 -14.17 27.07 13.95
CA ALA A 243 -14.30 28.16 13.01
C ALA A 243 -14.77 29.44 13.70
N ALA A 244 -15.75 29.37 14.63
CA ALA A 244 -16.22 30.47 15.43
C ALA A 244 -15.11 31.07 16.33
N ALA A 245 -14.14 30.26 16.73
CA ALA A 245 -12.95 30.69 17.48
C ALA A 245 -11.79 31.16 16.56
N GLY A 246 -11.98 31.19 15.24
CA GLY A 246 -10.94 31.58 14.28
C GLY A 246 -9.86 30.51 14.05
N ILE A 247 -10.11 29.26 14.43
CA ILE A 247 -9.19 28.13 14.26
C ILE A 247 -9.65 27.31 13.04
N PRO A 248 -8.94 27.38 11.89
CA PRO A 248 -9.30 26.60 10.72
C PRO A 248 -9.02 25.11 10.95
N LEU A 249 -9.94 24.26 10.51
CA LEU A 249 -9.80 22.81 10.46
C LEU A 249 -9.49 22.38 9.02
N TYR A 250 -8.47 21.51 8.85
CA TYR A 250 -8.01 21.01 7.54
C TYR A 250 -8.20 19.50 7.43
#